data_9cd4bc7a4c206c37ef8682be1f414a5c
#
_entry.id   9cd4bc7a4c206c37ef8682be1f414a5c
#
_cell.length_a   1.000
_cell.length_b   1.000
_cell.length_c   1.000
_cell.angle_alpha   90.00
_cell.angle_beta   90.00
_cell.angle_gamma   90.00
#
_symmetry.space_group_name_H-M   'P 1'
#
loop_
_entity.id
_entity.type
_entity.pdbx_description
1 polymer ?
#
loop_
_entity_poly.entity_id
_entity_poly.type
_entity_poly.pdbx_seq_one_letter_code
_entity_poly.pdbx_strand_id
1 'polypeptide(L)'
;MRNGKDWETISSDRHFANAHVEVVIEQVRTPTRTKPHSWTTVHRKPAVIIAPMTRDGKIVLIHQERIPIRIAIWEMPSGQIGNLVAEDAAVAGGGHPGHPVETMEQVALRELREEAGYELANDGKLIALGYYFSSPGFTDEHGYFFLAGPVERCREASTRDEGESILDCREFSVEQVQRLIAENEIRDANTLSMWARLAARGFISIQQH
;
A
#
# COMPACT_ATOMS: atom_id res chain seq x y z
N MET A 1 -10.41 -8.93 -15.54
CA MET A 1 -11.00 -7.58 -15.75
C MET A 1 -11.35 -7.42 -17.22
N ARG A 2 -12.50 -6.84 -17.57
CA ARG A 2 -12.77 -6.47 -18.96
C ARG A 2 -11.80 -5.35 -19.31
N ASN A 3 -10.96 -5.59 -20.33
CA ASN A 3 -9.98 -4.64 -20.82
C ASN A 3 -10.69 -3.32 -21.20
N GLY A 4 -10.07 -2.19 -20.82
CA GLY A 4 -10.58 -0.83 -21.06
C GLY A 4 -10.68 -0.39 -22.52
N LYS A 5 -10.93 -1.31 -23.45
CA LYS A 5 -11.04 -1.04 -24.89
C LYS A 5 -12.17 -0.06 -25.28
N ASP A 6 -13.13 0.17 -24.35
CA ASP A 6 -14.30 1.00 -24.62
C ASP A 6 -14.29 2.29 -23.80
N TRP A 7 -13.21 2.58 -23.05
CA TRP A 7 -13.00 3.86 -22.38
C TRP A 7 -12.17 4.76 -23.28
N GLU A 8 -12.64 5.98 -23.50
CA GLU A 8 -11.99 6.95 -24.38
C GLU A 8 -11.80 8.27 -23.66
N THR A 9 -10.56 8.68 -23.46
CA THR A 9 -10.22 10.04 -23.02
C THR A 9 -10.21 10.97 -24.24
N ILE A 10 -11.14 11.90 -24.27
CA ILE A 10 -11.31 12.89 -25.36
C ILE A 10 -10.32 14.05 -25.19
N SER A 11 -10.16 14.52 -23.96
CA SER A 11 -9.20 15.55 -23.58
C SER A 11 -8.76 15.35 -22.15
N SER A 12 -7.55 15.84 -21.83
CA SER A 12 -6.99 15.85 -20.49
C SER A 12 -6.23 17.16 -20.29
N ASP A 13 -6.62 17.92 -19.27
CA ASP A 13 -6.00 19.18 -18.90
C ASP A 13 -5.34 19.05 -17.54
N ARG A 14 -4.00 19.26 -17.49
CA ARG A 14 -3.22 19.20 -16.26
C ARG A 14 -3.37 20.50 -15.48
N HIS A 15 -3.84 20.40 -14.23
CA HIS A 15 -4.01 21.55 -13.34
C HIS A 15 -2.91 21.68 -12.28
N PHE A 16 -2.33 20.57 -11.86
CA PHE A 16 -1.24 20.55 -10.89
C PHE A 16 -0.41 19.30 -11.07
N ALA A 17 0.92 19.41 -10.88
CA ALA A 17 1.81 18.25 -10.81
C ALA A 17 3.04 18.55 -9.94
N ASN A 18 3.46 17.54 -9.15
CA ASN A 18 4.74 17.51 -8.47
C ASN A 18 5.28 16.06 -8.47
N ALA A 19 6.32 15.77 -7.68
CA ALA A 19 6.93 14.44 -7.60
C ALA A 19 6.00 13.33 -7.05
N HIS A 20 4.90 13.71 -6.36
CA HIS A 20 4.04 12.79 -5.61
C HIS A 20 2.63 12.69 -6.15
N VAL A 21 2.13 13.71 -6.84
CA VAL A 21 0.74 13.80 -7.27
C VAL A 21 0.60 14.63 -8.54
N GLU A 22 -0.29 14.19 -9.44
CA GLU A 22 -0.75 14.95 -10.59
C GLU A 22 -2.27 15.07 -10.55
N VAL A 23 -2.80 16.26 -10.82
CA VAL A 23 -4.25 16.50 -10.88
C VAL A 23 -4.62 16.91 -12.31
N VAL A 24 -5.52 16.15 -12.92
CA VAL A 24 -6.02 16.42 -14.27
C VAL A 24 -7.54 16.55 -14.28
N ILE A 25 -8.07 17.33 -15.21
CA ILE A 25 -9.49 17.31 -15.58
C ILE A 25 -9.60 16.66 -16.96
N GLU A 26 -10.35 15.57 -17.03
CA GLU A 26 -10.50 14.78 -18.25
C GLU A 26 -11.94 14.83 -18.74
N GLN A 27 -12.12 14.78 -20.06
CA GLN A 27 -13.39 14.46 -20.71
C GLN A 27 -13.35 13.01 -21.15
N VAL A 28 -14.15 12.17 -20.50
CA VAL A 28 -14.11 10.71 -20.70
C VAL A 28 -15.44 10.17 -21.19
N ARG A 29 -15.40 9.29 -22.20
CA ARG A 29 -16.51 8.39 -22.54
C ARG A 29 -16.30 7.04 -21.86
N THR A 30 -17.41 6.46 -21.42
CA THR A 30 -17.39 5.11 -20.85
C THR A 30 -18.16 4.15 -21.76
N PRO A 31 -18.00 2.83 -21.60
CA PRO A 31 -18.75 1.84 -22.39
C PRO A 31 -20.28 2.02 -22.35
N THR A 32 -20.80 2.63 -21.29
CA THR A 32 -22.24 2.83 -21.08
C THR A 32 -22.70 4.28 -21.28
N ARG A 33 -21.78 5.24 -21.47
CA ARG A 33 -22.04 6.66 -21.61
C ARG A 33 -21.37 7.22 -22.86
N THR A 34 -22.16 7.47 -23.90
CA THR A 34 -21.69 7.96 -25.18
C THR A 34 -21.35 9.46 -25.17
N LYS A 35 -21.97 10.25 -24.27
CA LYS A 35 -21.61 11.65 -24.06
C LYS A 35 -20.42 11.75 -23.12
N PRO A 36 -19.37 12.54 -23.46
CA PRO A 36 -18.25 12.75 -22.56
C PRO A 36 -18.69 13.35 -21.23
N HIS A 37 -18.06 12.92 -20.16
CA HIS A 37 -18.22 13.48 -18.82
C HIS A 37 -16.90 14.08 -18.36
N SER A 38 -16.99 15.27 -17.76
CA SER A 38 -15.84 15.89 -17.09
C SER A 38 -15.60 15.17 -15.77
N TRP A 39 -14.35 14.77 -15.52
CA TRP A 39 -13.91 14.14 -14.29
C TRP A 39 -12.60 14.69 -13.81
N THR A 40 -12.48 14.97 -12.51
CA THR A 40 -11.19 15.31 -11.91
C THR A 40 -10.55 14.05 -11.41
N THR A 41 -9.37 13.72 -11.93
CA THR A 41 -8.58 12.56 -11.53
C THR A 41 -7.31 13.03 -10.83
N VAL A 42 -6.99 12.39 -9.71
CA VAL A 42 -5.72 12.56 -9.01
C VAL A 42 -4.88 11.32 -9.25
N HIS A 43 -3.82 11.46 -10.01
CA HIS A 43 -2.84 10.39 -10.25
C HIS A 43 -1.85 10.35 -9.10
N ARG A 44 -1.69 9.18 -8.50
CA ARG A 44 -0.70 8.92 -7.45
C ARG A 44 0.08 7.65 -7.76
N LYS A 45 1.33 7.63 -7.29
CA LYS A 45 2.14 6.42 -7.38
C LYS A 45 1.48 5.29 -6.60
N PRO A 46 1.52 4.06 -7.11
CA PRO A 46 1.11 2.89 -6.35
C PRO A 46 2.03 2.66 -5.16
N ALA A 47 1.58 1.85 -4.22
CA ALA A 47 2.33 1.49 -3.03
C ALA A 47 2.33 -0.02 -2.81
N VAL A 48 3.30 -0.51 -2.04
CA VAL A 48 3.23 -1.82 -1.41
C VAL A 48 2.73 -1.66 0.02
N ILE A 49 1.94 -2.60 0.50
CA ILE A 49 1.50 -2.71 1.89
C ILE A 49 1.90 -4.09 2.39
N ILE A 50 2.61 -4.13 3.49
CA ILE A 50 3.18 -5.36 4.03
C ILE A 50 2.47 -5.71 5.34
N ALA A 51 2.05 -6.97 5.48
CA ALA A 51 1.64 -7.56 6.74
C ALA A 51 2.80 -8.44 7.27
N PRO A 52 3.68 -7.91 8.12
CA PRO A 52 4.75 -8.71 8.69
C PRO A 52 4.18 -9.60 9.80
N MET A 53 4.39 -10.91 9.69
CA MET A 53 3.92 -11.89 10.67
C MET A 53 5.11 -12.61 11.30
N THR A 54 5.21 -12.55 12.61
CA THR A 54 6.23 -13.26 13.38
C THR A 54 5.97 -14.78 13.42
N ARG A 55 6.96 -15.55 13.86
CA ARG A 55 6.84 -17.02 13.95
C ARG A 55 5.73 -17.48 14.91
N ASP A 56 5.44 -16.71 15.94
CA ASP A 56 4.34 -16.96 16.90
C ASP A 56 3.00 -16.35 16.46
N GLY A 57 2.91 -15.89 15.20
CA GLY A 57 1.65 -15.41 14.57
C GLY A 57 1.23 -14.01 14.94
N LYS A 58 2.12 -13.20 15.53
CA LYS A 58 1.84 -11.78 15.78
C LYS A 58 2.05 -10.95 14.51
N ILE A 59 1.33 -9.86 14.41
CA ILE A 59 1.43 -8.87 13.34
C ILE A 59 2.26 -7.69 13.83
N VAL A 60 3.23 -7.26 13.02
CA VAL A 60 4.03 -6.06 13.31
C VAL A 60 3.33 -4.84 12.72
N LEU A 61 3.10 -3.84 13.56
CA LEU A 61 2.56 -2.54 13.15
C LEU A 61 3.56 -1.44 13.51
N ILE A 62 3.55 -0.38 12.73
CA ILE A 62 4.26 0.87 12.99
C ILE A 62 3.30 1.94 13.49
N HIS A 63 3.78 2.84 14.34
CA HIS A 63 3.04 4.03 14.79
C HIS A 63 3.67 5.24 14.13
N GLN A 64 3.01 5.81 13.13
CA GLN A 64 3.57 6.85 12.27
C GLN A 64 2.74 8.14 12.31
N GLU A 65 3.42 9.29 12.32
CA GLU A 65 2.78 10.59 12.14
C GLU A 65 2.33 10.79 10.70
N ARG A 66 1.06 11.14 10.52
CA ARG A 66 0.48 11.43 9.21
C ARG A 66 0.12 12.92 9.10
N ILE A 67 0.99 13.68 8.43
CA ILE A 67 0.87 15.15 8.30
C ILE A 67 -0.51 15.60 7.81
N PRO A 68 -1.14 14.96 6.79
CA PRO A 68 -2.43 15.44 6.29
C PRO A 68 -3.56 15.41 7.34
N ILE A 69 -3.51 14.44 8.26
CA ILE A 69 -4.53 14.27 9.30
C ILE A 69 -4.08 14.78 10.69
N ARG A 70 -2.82 15.20 10.84
CA ARG A 70 -2.23 15.82 12.04
C ARG A 70 -2.27 14.93 13.29
N ILE A 71 -2.22 13.62 13.12
CA ILE A 71 -2.14 12.63 14.21
C ILE A 71 -1.20 11.50 13.84
N ALA A 72 -0.73 10.76 14.86
CA ALA A 72 -0.07 9.49 14.66
C ALA A 72 -1.09 8.34 14.74
N ILE A 73 -0.93 7.33 13.91
CA ILE A 73 -1.81 6.16 13.84
C ILE A 73 -1.00 4.86 13.74
N TRP A 74 -1.60 3.76 14.23
CA TRP A 74 -1.07 2.43 14.00
C TRP A 74 -1.45 1.94 12.62
N GLU A 75 -0.46 1.46 11.87
CA GLU A 75 -0.65 0.98 10.51
C GLU A 75 0.36 -0.11 10.14
N MET A 76 0.08 -0.85 9.09
CA MET A 76 1.03 -1.79 8.49
C MET A 76 2.09 -1.02 7.70
N PRO A 77 3.36 -1.46 7.71
CA PRO A 77 4.42 -0.88 6.89
C PRO A 77 4.00 -0.79 5.42
N SER A 78 4.34 0.34 4.78
CA SER A 78 3.97 0.58 3.39
C SER A 78 4.89 1.59 2.73
N GLY A 79 5.25 1.38 1.47
CA GLY A 79 6.09 2.30 0.74
C GLY A 79 5.64 2.55 -0.68
N GLN A 80 5.94 3.73 -1.21
CA GLN A 80 5.65 4.07 -2.59
C GLN A 80 6.56 3.31 -3.55
N ILE A 81 5.97 2.82 -4.62
CA ILE A 81 6.71 2.20 -5.71
C ILE A 81 7.30 3.31 -6.58
N GLY A 82 8.63 3.33 -6.67
CA GLY A 82 9.37 4.27 -7.52
C GLY A 82 9.34 3.82 -8.99
N ASN A 83 10.42 3.17 -9.43
CA ASN A 83 10.55 2.60 -10.77
C ASN A 83 10.45 1.08 -10.68
N LEU A 84 9.57 0.49 -11.46
CA LEU A 84 9.42 -0.96 -11.59
C LEU A 84 10.17 -1.51 -12.81
N VAL A 85 10.54 -2.79 -12.78
CA VAL A 85 10.94 -3.53 -13.98
C VAL A 85 9.79 -3.51 -15.00
N ALA A 86 10.13 -3.62 -16.29
CA ALA A 86 9.17 -3.42 -17.38
C ALA A 86 7.90 -4.30 -17.29
N GLU A 87 8.02 -5.51 -16.77
CA GLU A 87 6.89 -6.44 -16.59
C GLU A 87 5.89 -5.94 -15.56
N ASP A 88 6.38 -5.36 -14.46
CA ASP A 88 5.55 -4.80 -13.38
C ASP A 88 5.05 -3.39 -13.74
N ALA A 89 5.84 -2.62 -14.50
CA ALA A 89 5.50 -1.25 -14.91
C ALA A 89 4.22 -1.17 -15.76
N ALA A 90 3.91 -2.20 -16.52
CA ALA A 90 2.67 -2.29 -17.31
C ALA A 90 1.40 -2.31 -16.43
N VAL A 91 1.54 -2.73 -15.17
CA VAL A 91 0.44 -2.77 -14.19
C VAL A 91 0.40 -1.50 -13.34
N ALA A 92 1.56 -0.90 -13.07
CA ALA A 92 1.72 0.17 -12.09
C ALA A 92 1.84 1.61 -12.67
N GLY A 93 1.84 1.77 -14.00
CA GLY A 93 1.74 3.11 -14.61
C GLY A 93 3.02 3.92 -14.76
N GLY A 94 4.19 3.28 -14.88
CA GLY A 94 5.42 3.93 -15.37
C GLY A 94 6.43 4.38 -14.32
N GLY A 95 7.69 4.51 -14.73
CA GLY A 95 8.83 4.79 -13.88
C GLY A 95 9.27 6.27 -13.86
N HIS A 96 10.02 6.63 -12.83
CA HIS A 96 10.66 7.94 -12.70
C HIS A 96 12.17 7.87 -12.99
N PRO A 97 12.74 8.83 -13.75
CA PRO A 97 14.19 8.90 -13.96
C PRO A 97 14.95 9.08 -12.64
N GLY A 98 16.01 8.29 -12.44
CA GLY A 98 16.96 8.48 -11.35
C GLY A 98 16.81 7.56 -10.13
N HIS A 99 15.75 6.73 -10.05
CA HIS A 99 15.64 5.70 -9.03
C HIS A 99 16.01 4.32 -9.57
N PRO A 100 16.56 3.41 -8.75
CA PRO A 100 16.81 2.04 -9.17
C PRO A 100 15.51 1.37 -9.59
N VAL A 101 15.61 0.48 -10.56
CA VAL A 101 14.48 -0.33 -11.01
C VAL A 101 14.36 -1.51 -10.07
N GLU A 102 13.24 -1.60 -9.33
CA GLU A 102 12.96 -2.65 -8.36
C GLU A 102 11.73 -3.46 -8.76
N THR A 103 11.65 -4.72 -8.33
CA THR A 103 10.39 -5.47 -8.36
C THR A 103 9.51 -5.05 -7.17
N MET A 104 8.22 -5.33 -7.23
CA MET A 104 7.30 -5.05 -6.10
C MET A 104 7.74 -5.78 -4.82
N GLU A 105 8.28 -7.00 -4.96
CA GLU A 105 8.82 -7.80 -3.86
C GLU A 105 10.06 -7.15 -3.24
N GLN A 106 10.95 -6.59 -4.07
CA GLN A 106 12.14 -5.88 -3.59
C GLN A 106 11.75 -4.62 -2.82
N VAL A 107 10.78 -3.86 -3.34
CA VAL A 107 10.22 -2.70 -2.61
C VAL A 107 9.62 -3.15 -1.28
N ALA A 108 8.80 -4.20 -1.27
CA ALA A 108 8.19 -4.69 -0.04
C ALA A 108 9.22 -5.13 1.02
N LEU A 109 10.29 -5.81 0.61
CA LEU A 109 11.35 -6.24 1.53
C LEU A 109 12.22 -5.07 2.02
N ARG A 110 12.43 -4.06 1.20
CA ARG A 110 13.14 -2.84 1.57
C ARG A 110 12.34 -2.06 2.61
N GLU A 111 11.05 -1.78 2.35
CA GLU A 111 10.16 -1.06 3.27
C GLU A 111 9.96 -1.79 4.60
N LEU A 112 9.83 -3.12 4.56
CA LEU A 112 9.78 -3.94 5.77
C LEU A 112 10.99 -3.70 6.67
N ARG A 113 12.18 -3.59 6.09
CA ARG A 113 13.42 -3.34 6.81
C ARG A 113 13.53 -1.90 7.28
N GLU A 114 13.23 -0.93 6.41
CA GLU A 114 13.40 0.51 6.67
C GLU A 114 12.37 1.00 7.70
N GLU A 115 11.09 0.71 7.51
CA GLU A 115 10.02 1.19 8.39
C GLU A 115 9.89 0.37 9.67
N ALA A 116 9.89 -0.96 9.57
CA ALA A 116 9.62 -1.83 10.71
C ALA A 116 10.87 -2.37 11.41
N GLY A 117 12.02 -2.40 10.75
CA GLY A 117 13.24 -3.01 11.28
C GLY A 117 13.15 -4.54 11.36
N TYR A 118 12.40 -5.16 10.44
CA TYR A 118 12.24 -6.60 10.33
C TYR A 118 12.70 -7.12 8.97
N GLU A 119 13.06 -8.38 8.91
CA GLU A 119 13.40 -9.10 7.70
C GLU A 119 12.77 -10.49 7.70
N LEU A 120 12.72 -11.13 6.54
CA LEU A 120 12.27 -12.52 6.48
C LEU A 120 13.25 -13.42 7.25
N ALA A 121 12.72 -14.28 8.12
CA ALA A 121 13.51 -15.37 8.69
C ALA A 121 14.00 -16.32 7.59
N ASN A 122 14.97 -17.19 7.88
CA ASN A 122 15.57 -18.10 6.88
C ASN A 122 14.55 -18.97 6.11
N ASP A 123 13.44 -19.33 6.74
CA ASP A 123 12.31 -20.07 6.16
C ASP A 123 11.13 -19.18 5.82
N GLY A 124 11.27 -17.86 5.98
CA GLY A 124 10.26 -16.87 5.71
C GLY A 124 9.97 -16.71 4.21
N LYS A 125 8.73 -16.35 3.90
CA LYS A 125 8.25 -16.14 2.53
C LYS A 125 7.52 -14.83 2.41
N LEU A 126 7.65 -14.21 1.25
CA LEU A 126 6.81 -13.10 0.83
C LEU A 126 5.70 -13.65 -0.07
N ILE A 127 4.45 -13.42 0.30
CA ILE A 127 3.27 -13.95 -0.40
C ILE A 127 2.45 -12.79 -0.92
N ALA A 128 2.31 -12.67 -2.24
CA ALA A 128 1.46 -11.69 -2.86
C ALA A 128 -0.04 -12.01 -2.62
N LEU A 129 -0.78 -11.04 -2.12
CA LEU A 129 -2.20 -11.18 -1.79
C LEU A 129 -3.13 -10.42 -2.75
N GLY A 130 -2.58 -9.88 -3.83
CA GLY A 130 -3.30 -9.08 -4.82
C GLY A 130 -3.21 -7.58 -4.52
N TYR A 131 -4.11 -6.80 -5.11
CA TYR A 131 -4.11 -5.34 -4.98
C TYR A 131 -5.52 -4.80 -4.68
N TYR A 132 -5.58 -3.52 -4.32
CA TYR A 132 -6.83 -2.80 -4.09
C TYR A 132 -6.70 -1.35 -4.59
N PHE A 133 -7.81 -0.67 -4.77
CA PHE A 133 -7.86 0.76 -5.04
C PHE A 133 -8.22 1.52 -3.76
N SER A 134 -7.46 2.56 -3.43
CA SER A 134 -7.65 3.32 -2.18
C SER A 134 -8.94 4.16 -2.22
N SER A 135 -9.17 4.88 -3.33
CA SER A 135 -10.34 5.74 -3.50
C SER A 135 -10.71 5.91 -4.98
N PRO A 136 -11.26 4.85 -5.63
CA PRO A 136 -11.45 4.80 -7.09
C PRO A 136 -12.49 5.78 -7.64
N GLY A 137 -13.11 6.58 -6.77
CA GLY A 137 -14.01 7.66 -7.17
C GLY A 137 -13.30 8.89 -7.73
N PHE A 138 -12.03 9.12 -7.40
CA PHE A 138 -11.29 10.30 -7.89
C PHE A 138 -9.79 10.08 -8.09
N THR A 139 -9.24 8.95 -7.67
CA THR A 139 -7.81 8.63 -7.85
C THR A 139 -7.63 7.24 -8.42
N ASP A 140 -6.56 7.05 -9.19
CA ASP A 140 -6.08 5.75 -9.65
C ASP A 140 -5.10 5.09 -8.67
N GLU A 141 -4.87 5.70 -7.50
CA GLU A 141 -4.01 5.15 -6.48
C GLU A 141 -4.44 3.74 -6.07
N HIS A 142 -3.50 2.84 -6.10
CA HIS A 142 -3.71 1.46 -5.71
C HIS A 142 -2.53 0.92 -4.91
N GLY A 143 -2.76 -0.12 -4.14
CA GLY A 143 -1.74 -0.76 -3.32
C GLY A 143 -1.67 -2.26 -3.54
N TYR A 144 -0.45 -2.80 -3.55
CA TYR A 144 -0.16 -4.22 -3.65
C TYR A 144 0.08 -4.82 -2.27
N PHE A 145 -0.63 -5.86 -1.95
CA PHE A 145 -0.60 -6.51 -0.63
C PHE A 145 0.38 -7.67 -0.60
N PHE A 146 1.25 -7.66 0.41
CA PHE A 146 2.19 -8.75 0.69
C PHE A 146 2.08 -9.21 2.15
N LEU A 147 1.94 -10.51 2.37
CA LEU A 147 2.20 -11.13 3.67
C LEU A 147 3.67 -11.54 3.70
N ALA A 148 4.42 -11.03 4.67
CA ALA A 148 5.80 -11.42 4.96
C ALA A 148 5.83 -12.28 6.23
N GLY A 149 6.22 -13.54 6.13
CA GLY A 149 6.26 -14.39 7.32
C GLY A 149 6.90 -15.76 7.14
N PRO A 150 7.50 -16.30 8.20
CA PRO A 150 7.81 -15.59 9.43
C PRO A 150 8.88 -14.50 9.24
N VAL A 151 8.73 -13.41 10.02
CA VAL A 151 9.74 -12.35 10.09
C VAL A 151 10.48 -12.36 11.41
N GLU A 152 11.70 -11.80 11.40
CA GLU A 152 12.54 -11.58 12.60
C GLU A 152 13.13 -10.16 12.58
N ARG A 153 13.55 -9.64 13.74
CA ARG A 153 14.17 -8.33 13.82
C ARG A 153 15.50 -8.32 13.08
N CYS A 154 15.74 -7.27 12.30
CA CYS A 154 17.03 -7.05 11.66
C CYS A 154 18.14 -7.01 12.71
N ARG A 155 19.28 -7.61 12.39
CA ARG A 155 20.46 -7.61 13.27
C ARG A 155 21.17 -6.27 13.30
N GLU A 156 21.07 -5.52 12.20
CA GLU A 156 21.64 -4.17 12.05
C GLU A 156 20.49 -3.15 12.12
N ALA A 157 20.78 -2.00 12.74
CA ALA A 157 19.82 -0.91 12.78
C ALA A 157 19.47 -0.48 11.35
N SER A 158 18.18 -0.42 11.03
CA SER A 158 17.74 0.11 9.74
C SER A 158 18.03 1.61 9.65
N THR A 159 18.51 2.07 8.52
CA THR A 159 18.53 3.50 8.18
C THR A 159 17.13 3.89 7.78
N ARG A 160 16.37 4.47 8.73
CA ARG A 160 15.05 5.07 8.42
C ARG A 160 15.26 6.27 7.52
N ASP A 161 14.35 6.47 6.58
CA ASP A 161 14.34 7.69 5.77
C ASP A 161 14.05 8.89 6.69
N GLU A 162 14.83 9.99 6.58
CA GLU A 162 14.61 11.21 7.36
C GLU A 162 13.23 11.85 7.14
N GLY A 163 12.53 11.47 6.07
CA GLY A 163 11.18 11.94 5.75
C GLY A 163 10.06 11.21 6.49
N GLU A 164 10.35 10.08 7.15
CA GLU A 164 9.35 9.23 7.78
C GLU A 164 9.39 9.35 9.31
N SER A 165 8.32 9.90 9.88
CA SER A 165 8.20 10.06 11.33
C SER A 165 7.54 8.83 11.97
N ILE A 166 8.29 7.71 12.06
CA ILE A 166 7.87 6.49 12.75
C ILE A 166 8.26 6.59 14.22
N LEU A 167 7.26 6.70 15.08
CA LEU A 167 7.41 6.89 16.53
C LEU A 167 7.66 5.57 17.27
N ASP A 168 7.07 4.48 16.80
CA ASP A 168 7.11 3.18 17.45
C ASP A 168 6.88 2.04 16.45
N CYS A 169 7.32 0.84 16.82
CA CYS A 169 7.08 -0.39 16.06
C CYS A 169 6.88 -1.54 17.05
N ARG A 170 5.72 -2.23 16.99
CA ARG A 170 5.35 -3.29 17.94
C ARG A 170 4.74 -4.50 17.27
N GLU A 171 4.86 -5.61 17.98
CA GLU A 171 4.19 -6.86 17.67
C GLU A 171 2.85 -6.93 18.42
N PHE A 172 1.77 -7.25 17.71
CA PHE A 172 0.42 -7.39 18.26
C PHE A 172 -0.12 -8.78 17.94
N SER A 173 -0.78 -9.43 18.90
CA SER A 173 -1.53 -10.63 18.58
C SER A 173 -2.71 -10.31 17.64
N VAL A 174 -3.24 -11.31 16.95
CA VAL A 174 -4.41 -11.15 16.09
C VAL A 174 -5.59 -10.55 16.86
N GLU A 175 -5.82 -10.99 18.10
CA GLU A 175 -6.89 -10.48 18.97
C GLU A 175 -6.65 -9.01 19.37
N GLN A 176 -5.39 -8.61 19.59
CA GLN A 176 -5.05 -7.22 19.88
C GLN A 176 -5.33 -6.33 18.67
N VAL A 177 -4.91 -6.74 17.47
CA VAL A 177 -5.21 -5.98 16.23
C VAL A 177 -6.72 -5.90 16.01
N GLN A 178 -7.46 -7.00 16.17
CA GLN A 178 -8.91 -7.02 16.05
C GLN A 178 -9.58 -6.02 17.01
N ARG A 179 -9.11 -5.98 18.27
CA ARG A 179 -9.61 -5.02 19.27
C ARG A 179 -9.29 -3.58 18.86
N LEU A 180 -8.06 -3.27 18.45
CA LEU A 180 -7.68 -1.93 17.99
C LEU A 180 -8.52 -1.45 16.80
N ILE A 181 -8.90 -2.37 15.89
CA ILE A 181 -9.84 -2.07 14.80
C ILE A 181 -11.24 -1.79 15.35
N ALA A 182 -11.75 -2.63 16.25
CA ALA A 182 -13.09 -2.49 16.84
C ALA A 182 -13.22 -1.21 17.67
N GLU A 183 -12.17 -0.79 18.36
CA GLU A 183 -12.10 0.43 19.17
C GLU A 183 -11.76 1.68 18.33
N ASN A 184 -11.64 1.54 17.00
CA ASN A 184 -11.30 2.64 16.08
C ASN A 184 -9.92 3.28 16.34
N GLU A 185 -8.98 2.53 16.87
CA GLU A 185 -7.58 2.95 17.01
C GLU A 185 -6.79 2.74 15.72
N ILE A 186 -7.04 1.64 15.01
CA ILE A 186 -6.58 1.43 13.64
C ILE A 186 -7.63 1.98 12.68
N ARG A 187 -7.26 3.03 11.93
CA ARG A 187 -8.15 3.78 11.03
C ARG A 187 -7.59 3.92 9.61
N ASP A 188 -6.39 3.42 9.38
CA ASP A 188 -5.77 3.45 8.06
C ASP A 188 -6.46 2.47 7.10
N ALA A 189 -6.86 2.96 5.93
CA ALA A 189 -7.58 2.16 4.94
C ALA A 189 -6.73 1.01 4.39
N ASN A 190 -5.41 1.19 4.26
CA ASN A 190 -4.49 0.16 3.79
C ASN A 190 -4.47 -1.02 4.77
N THR A 191 -4.30 -0.72 6.06
CA THR A 191 -4.27 -1.70 7.14
C THR A 191 -5.61 -2.43 7.28
N LEU A 192 -6.73 -1.71 7.25
CA LEU A 192 -8.06 -2.29 7.32
C LEU A 192 -8.35 -3.21 6.13
N SER A 193 -7.98 -2.80 4.92
CA SER A 193 -8.14 -3.60 3.70
C SER A 193 -7.25 -4.84 3.71
N MET A 194 -6.00 -4.70 4.17
CA MET A 194 -5.09 -5.84 4.34
C MET A 194 -5.60 -6.82 5.39
N TRP A 195 -6.09 -6.32 6.54
CA TRP A 195 -6.71 -7.15 7.58
C TRP A 195 -7.86 -7.99 7.03
N ALA A 196 -8.78 -7.37 6.30
CA ALA A 196 -9.88 -8.07 5.65
C ALA A 196 -9.38 -9.13 4.65
N ARG A 197 -8.31 -8.84 3.91
CA ARG A 197 -7.71 -9.77 2.94
C ARG A 197 -7.04 -10.95 3.63
N LEU A 198 -6.31 -10.74 4.73
CA LEU A 198 -5.70 -11.80 5.53
C LEU A 198 -6.77 -12.76 6.09
N ALA A 199 -7.85 -12.21 6.64
CA ALA A 199 -8.98 -13.00 7.15
C ALA A 199 -9.66 -13.82 6.04
N ALA A 200 -10.00 -13.18 4.92
CA ALA A 200 -10.64 -13.84 3.76
C ALA A 200 -9.76 -14.95 3.14
N ARG A 201 -8.45 -14.85 3.27
CA ARG A 201 -7.49 -15.85 2.78
C ARG A 201 -7.12 -16.91 3.84
N GLY A 202 -7.67 -16.81 5.05
CA GLY A 202 -7.44 -17.76 6.15
C GLY A 202 -6.05 -17.67 6.82
N PHE A 203 -5.33 -16.56 6.62
CA PHE A 203 -4.05 -16.34 7.31
C PHE A 203 -4.22 -15.92 8.77
N ILE A 204 -5.37 -15.35 9.10
CA ILE A 204 -5.78 -15.01 10.46
C ILE A 204 -7.21 -15.49 10.70
N SER A 205 -7.52 -15.78 11.98
CA SER A 205 -8.88 -16.13 12.42
C SER A 205 -9.47 -14.97 13.22
N ILE A 206 -10.62 -14.45 12.78
CA ILE A 206 -11.37 -13.40 13.48
C ILE A 206 -12.30 -14.07 14.48
N GLN A 207 -12.16 -13.71 15.77
CA GLN A 207 -13.07 -14.18 16.82
C GLN A 207 -14.39 -13.39 16.75
N GLN A 208 -15.50 -14.09 16.85
CA GLN A 208 -16.82 -13.45 17.05
C GLN A 208 -16.95 -13.13 18.55
N HIS A 209 -17.24 -11.88 18.85
CA HIS A 209 -17.59 -11.40 20.19
C HIS A 209 -19.09 -11.30 20.36
#